data_1a737780da5a919dec8451cf6534561d
#
_entry.id   1a737780da5a919dec8451cf6534561d
#
_cell.length_a   1.000
_cell.length_b   1.000
_cell.length_c   1.000
_cell.angle_alpha   90.00
_cell.angle_beta   90.00
_cell.angle_gamma   90.00
#
_symmetry.space_group_name_H-M   'P 1'
#
loop_
_entity.id
_entity.type
_entity.pdbx_description
1 polymer ?
#
loop_
_entity_poly.entity_id
_entity_poly.type
_entity_poly.pdbx_seq_one_letter_code
_entity_poly.pdbx_strand_id
1 'polypeptide(L)'
;MESKEFKALKEQLLSCRRNGFDRMDAAERSAMESYCTDYKAFLDTSKTERLCAGEVVRLAEQAGYRPYVRGAAVKPGDKVYLCNRGKSVLLAHIGEKPLTEGVQIAAAHIDSPRLDLKPNPLYEDGELAYFKTHYYGGIRKYQWVTIPLELHGVVALRDGASVQVNIGGGVDDPRLVITDLLPHLGAEQNKKPLAEAIPAETLNLLLGSEPIGDAEESGRVKLAVMKLLNEKYGITEDDFTSAELEAVPAVKATDIGLDRSMIGAYGHDDRVCAYAALRALLDLEGTPAKTAVCVLADKEEIGSDGVTGMQSAAFDTFMEDLCESQGAAVRVCFEKSFCLSADVTAAYDPNFSDVYEKRNAAYLNYGIGLCKYTGARGKSGASDADAETVAYIRNLFDEAGVIWQIAELGKVDAGGGGTVAVYMAERNIDTLDAGVPVLSMHAPFETVGKLDCYMTYKGIKAFYEK
;
A
#
# COMPACT_ATOMS: atom_id res chain seq x y z
N MET A 1 -32.89 40.11 -4.04
CA MET A 1 -32.32 39.14 -4.99
C MET A 1 -33.38 38.11 -5.29
N GLU A 2 -33.77 37.95 -6.55
CA GLU A 2 -34.73 36.94 -6.95
C GLU A 2 -34.15 35.51 -6.73
N SER A 3 -35.02 34.52 -6.52
CA SER A 3 -34.58 33.11 -6.25
C SER A 3 -33.68 32.52 -7.35
N LYS A 4 -33.87 32.91 -8.62
CA LYS A 4 -33.05 32.51 -9.76
C LYS A 4 -31.63 33.13 -9.70
N GLU A 5 -31.56 34.43 -9.39
CA GLU A 5 -30.27 35.15 -9.26
C GLU A 5 -29.45 34.58 -8.08
N PHE A 6 -30.12 34.32 -6.95
CA PHE A 6 -29.45 33.70 -5.81
C PHE A 6 -28.89 32.32 -6.14
N LYS A 7 -29.64 31.49 -6.88
CA LYS A 7 -29.21 30.15 -7.29
C LYS A 7 -28.01 30.23 -8.25
N ALA A 8 -28.08 31.10 -9.25
CA ALA A 8 -26.98 31.31 -10.21
C ALA A 8 -25.71 31.82 -9.52
N LEU A 9 -25.85 32.80 -8.60
CA LEU A 9 -24.70 33.33 -7.86
C LEU A 9 -24.10 32.27 -6.93
N LYS A 10 -24.94 31.45 -6.31
CA LYS A 10 -24.49 30.32 -5.49
C LYS A 10 -23.72 29.27 -6.31
N GLU A 11 -24.22 28.92 -7.49
CA GLU A 11 -23.55 27.98 -8.40
C GLU A 11 -22.23 28.55 -8.93
N GLN A 12 -22.12 29.86 -9.12
CA GLN A 12 -20.93 30.53 -9.58
C GLN A 12 -19.84 30.67 -8.51
N LEU A 13 -20.24 30.95 -7.26
CA LEU A 13 -19.28 31.38 -6.21
C LEU A 13 -19.02 30.32 -5.14
N LEU A 14 -19.91 29.34 -4.96
CA LEU A 14 -19.78 28.34 -3.92
C LEU A 14 -19.45 26.97 -4.50
N SER A 15 -18.47 26.33 -3.91
CA SER A 15 -18.16 24.93 -4.20
C SER A 15 -19.34 24.03 -3.77
N CYS A 16 -19.75 23.12 -4.62
CA CYS A 16 -20.80 22.13 -4.33
C CYS A 16 -20.17 20.72 -4.47
N ARG A 17 -19.98 20.04 -3.35
CA ARG A 17 -19.59 18.63 -3.37
C ARG A 17 -20.78 17.80 -3.86
N ARG A 18 -20.54 16.94 -4.86
CA ARG A 18 -21.53 15.98 -5.38
C ARG A 18 -20.95 14.59 -5.30
N ASN A 19 -21.79 13.62 -4.98
CA ASN A 19 -21.40 12.22 -5.04
C ASN A 19 -20.98 11.87 -6.48
N GLY A 20 -19.89 11.15 -6.63
CA GLY A 20 -19.31 10.84 -7.96
C GLY A 20 -20.23 9.98 -8.81
N PHE A 21 -21.04 9.12 -8.21
CA PHE A 21 -22.02 8.31 -8.96
C PHE A 21 -23.10 9.16 -9.68
N ASP A 22 -23.35 10.39 -9.22
CA ASP A 22 -24.25 11.33 -9.91
C ASP A 22 -23.58 11.94 -11.18
N ARG A 23 -22.29 11.74 -11.37
CA ARG A 23 -21.47 12.30 -12.45
C ARG A 23 -21.01 11.25 -13.47
N MET A 24 -21.07 9.97 -13.13
CA MET A 24 -20.64 8.85 -13.98
C MET A 24 -21.78 8.39 -14.90
N ASP A 25 -21.46 8.20 -16.17
CA ASP A 25 -22.35 7.51 -17.10
C ASP A 25 -22.24 5.97 -16.99
N ALA A 26 -23.03 5.25 -17.77
CA ALA A 26 -23.05 3.78 -17.75
C ALA A 26 -21.76 3.15 -18.28
N ALA A 27 -21.07 3.77 -19.23
CA ALA A 27 -19.81 3.28 -19.79
C ALA A 27 -18.68 3.42 -18.77
N GLU A 28 -18.61 4.54 -18.09
CA GLU A 28 -17.63 4.80 -17.04
C GLU A 28 -17.84 3.88 -15.84
N ARG A 29 -19.11 3.61 -15.44
CA ARG A 29 -19.43 2.62 -14.40
C ARG A 29 -18.97 1.21 -14.79
N SER A 30 -19.13 0.81 -16.04
CA SER A 30 -18.66 -0.49 -16.53
C SER A 30 -17.13 -0.59 -16.49
N ALA A 31 -16.43 0.47 -16.88
CA ALA A 31 -14.96 0.54 -16.80
C ALA A 31 -14.46 0.47 -15.35
N MET A 32 -15.13 1.17 -14.43
CA MET A 32 -14.87 1.10 -12.99
C MET A 32 -15.00 -0.34 -12.45
N GLU A 33 -16.09 -1.05 -12.79
CA GLU A 33 -16.30 -2.43 -12.32
C GLU A 33 -15.23 -3.40 -12.87
N SER A 34 -14.82 -3.23 -14.14
CA SER A 34 -13.73 -4.01 -14.73
C SER A 34 -12.41 -3.74 -14.00
N TYR A 35 -12.04 -2.47 -13.83
CA TYR A 35 -10.84 -2.08 -13.08
C TYR A 35 -10.82 -2.64 -11.66
N CYS A 36 -11.95 -2.54 -10.95
CA CYS A 36 -12.06 -3.05 -9.58
C CYS A 36 -12.02 -4.58 -9.51
N THR A 37 -12.44 -5.28 -10.56
CA THR A 37 -12.32 -6.74 -10.64
C THR A 37 -10.85 -7.15 -10.74
N ASP A 38 -10.08 -6.50 -11.60
CA ASP A 38 -8.64 -6.74 -11.75
C ASP A 38 -7.87 -6.33 -10.48
N TYR A 39 -8.26 -5.22 -9.86
CA TYR A 39 -7.68 -4.77 -8.59
C TYR A 39 -7.88 -5.79 -7.45
N LYS A 40 -9.07 -6.37 -7.31
CA LYS A 40 -9.32 -7.44 -6.31
C LYS A 40 -8.41 -8.66 -6.56
N ALA A 41 -8.23 -9.05 -7.82
CA ALA A 41 -7.32 -10.14 -8.16
C ALA A 41 -5.85 -9.81 -7.82
N PHE A 42 -5.43 -8.57 -8.05
CA PHE A 42 -4.10 -8.08 -7.66
C PHE A 42 -3.90 -8.15 -6.14
N LEU A 43 -4.87 -7.71 -5.33
CA LEU A 43 -4.80 -7.79 -3.86
C LEU A 43 -4.67 -9.22 -3.36
N ASP A 44 -5.42 -10.15 -3.95
CA ASP A 44 -5.39 -11.56 -3.55
C ASP A 44 -4.02 -12.23 -3.81
N THR A 45 -3.26 -11.74 -4.79
CA THR A 45 -1.92 -12.23 -5.12
C THR A 45 -0.79 -11.45 -4.43
N SER A 46 -1.08 -10.27 -3.90
CA SER A 46 -0.09 -9.28 -3.42
C SER A 46 -0.17 -9.07 -1.90
N LYS A 47 -0.19 -10.17 -1.13
CA LYS A 47 -0.40 -10.12 0.33
C LYS A 47 0.77 -9.53 1.12
N THR A 48 1.99 -9.61 0.60
CA THR A 48 3.20 -9.04 1.20
C THR A 48 3.93 -8.20 0.15
N GLU A 49 4.89 -7.36 0.56
CA GLU A 49 5.66 -6.54 -0.36
C GLU A 49 6.44 -7.40 -1.38
N ARG A 50 6.93 -8.58 -0.98
CA ARG A 50 7.60 -9.51 -1.90
C ARG A 50 6.65 -10.09 -2.94
N LEU A 51 5.48 -10.52 -2.51
CA LEU A 51 4.46 -11.02 -3.44
C LEU A 51 3.97 -9.90 -4.37
N CYS A 52 3.79 -8.70 -3.83
CA CYS A 52 3.40 -7.53 -4.60
C CYS A 52 4.46 -7.15 -5.63
N ALA A 53 5.74 -7.07 -5.24
CA ALA A 53 6.85 -6.79 -6.17
C ALA A 53 6.93 -7.84 -7.29
N GLY A 54 6.76 -9.12 -6.96
CA GLY A 54 6.71 -10.21 -7.95
C GLY A 54 5.55 -10.07 -8.94
N GLU A 55 4.36 -9.75 -8.46
CA GLU A 55 3.17 -9.53 -9.31
C GLU A 55 3.32 -8.27 -10.19
N VAL A 56 3.88 -7.19 -9.63
CA VAL A 56 4.21 -5.96 -10.38
C VAL A 56 5.16 -6.27 -11.54
N VAL A 57 6.24 -7.01 -11.28
CA VAL A 57 7.21 -7.41 -12.32
C VAL A 57 6.52 -8.25 -13.39
N ARG A 58 5.70 -9.23 -13.00
CA ARG A 58 4.96 -10.09 -13.94
C ARG A 58 4.04 -9.27 -14.86
N LEU A 59 3.29 -8.32 -14.29
CA LEU A 59 2.39 -7.43 -15.05
C LEU A 59 3.19 -6.47 -15.97
N ALA A 60 4.30 -5.95 -15.47
CA ALA A 60 5.19 -5.06 -16.25
C ALA A 60 5.79 -5.79 -17.45
N GLU A 61 6.30 -7.02 -17.28
CA GLU A 61 6.85 -7.82 -18.37
C GLU A 61 5.79 -8.15 -19.43
N GLN A 62 4.55 -8.45 -19.02
CA GLN A 62 3.43 -8.65 -19.93
C GLN A 62 3.09 -7.39 -20.75
N ALA A 63 3.33 -6.19 -20.18
CA ALA A 63 3.16 -4.90 -20.87
C ALA A 63 4.40 -4.45 -21.67
N GLY A 64 5.43 -5.33 -21.78
CA GLY A 64 6.62 -5.08 -22.58
C GLY A 64 7.74 -4.34 -21.84
N TYR A 65 7.67 -4.22 -20.53
CA TYR A 65 8.79 -3.72 -19.73
C TYR A 65 9.88 -4.79 -19.64
N ARG A 66 11.13 -4.35 -19.57
CA ARG A 66 12.30 -5.22 -19.42
C ARG A 66 13.14 -4.78 -18.22
N PRO A 67 13.90 -5.70 -17.60
CA PRO A 67 14.84 -5.33 -16.56
C PRO A 67 15.80 -4.26 -17.04
N TYR A 68 15.98 -3.21 -16.24
CA TYR A 68 16.97 -2.17 -16.51
C TYR A 68 18.38 -2.72 -16.25
N VAL A 69 19.26 -2.53 -17.21
CA VAL A 69 20.69 -2.87 -17.08
C VAL A 69 21.46 -1.58 -16.82
N ARG A 70 22.17 -1.49 -15.71
CA ARG A 70 22.96 -0.30 -15.34
C ARG A 70 23.89 0.13 -16.45
N GLY A 71 23.89 1.44 -16.70
CA GLY A 71 24.68 2.05 -17.76
C GLY A 71 24.19 1.80 -19.18
N ALA A 72 23.06 1.08 -19.36
CA ALA A 72 22.44 0.92 -20.67
C ALA A 72 21.76 2.23 -21.09
N ALA A 73 22.06 2.68 -22.32
CA ALA A 73 21.38 3.84 -22.88
C ALA A 73 19.88 3.56 -23.09
N VAL A 74 19.05 4.54 -22.73
CA VAL A 74 17.61 4.50 -22.97
C VAL A 74 17.20 5.55 -24.01
N LYS A 75 16.14 5.25 -24.75
CA LYS A 75 15.57 6.12 -25.79
C LYS A 75 14.06 6.24 -25.64
N PRO A 76 13.43 7.26 -26.26
CA PRO A 76 11.99 7.41 -26.25
C PRO A 76 11.26 6.12 -26.63
N GLY A 77 10.23 5.76 -25.86
CA GLY A 77 9.45 4.52 -25.99
C GLY A 77 10.02 3.30 -25.26
N ASP A 78 11.25 3.35 -24.74
CA ASP A 78 11.77 2.26 -23.92
C ASP A 78 10.99 2.13 -22.61
N LYS A 79 10.66 0.88 -22.25
CA LYS A 79 9.97 0.49 -21.02
C LYS A 79 10.91 -0.34 -20.16
N VAL A 80 11.30 0.19 -19.01
CA VAL A 80 12.30 -0.47 -18.15
C VAL A 80 11.82 -0.53 -16.69
N TYR A 81 12.28 -1.55 -15.95
CA TYR A 81 12.04 -1.65 -14.52
C TYR A 81 13.30 -2.08 -13.76
N LEU A 82 13.39 -1.68 -12.50
CA LEU A 82 14.35 -2.16 -11.52
C LEU A 82 13.60 -2.75 -10.33
N CYS A 83 13.72 -4.06 -10.10
CA CYS A 83 13.24 -4.70 -8.89
C CYS A 83 14.37 -4.69 -7.84
N ASN A 84 14.21 -3.86 -6.81
CA ASN A 84 15.19 -3.70 -5.76
C ASN A 84 15.00 -4.76 -4.66
N ARG A 85 15.86 -5.77 -4.64
CA ARG A 85 15.89 -6.86 -3.65
C ARG A 85 14.59 -7.66 -3.54
N GLY A 86 13.74 -7.64 -4.57
CA GLY A 86 12.44 -8.32 -4.57
C GLY A 86 11.39 -7.70 -3.63
N LYS A 87 11.57 -6.44 -3.19
CA LYS A 87 10.70 -5.76 -2.21
C LYS A 87 10.22 -4.38 -2.62
N SER A 88 10.88 -3.72 -3.54
CA SER A 88 10.42 -2.47 -4.15
C SER A 88 10.68 -2.49 -5.65
N VAL A 89 9.87 -1.77 -6.42
CA VAL A 89 9.97 -1.75 -7.89
C VAL A 89 9.92 -0.33 -8.40
N LEU A 90 10.88 0.02 -9.25
CA LEU A 90 10.93 1.28 -9.98
C LEU A 90 10.69 0.99 -11.46
N LEU A 91 9.72 1.65 -12.09
CA LEU A 91 9.43 1.48 -13.51
C LEU A 91 9.53 2.83 -14.22
N ALA A 92 10.01 2.82 -15.46
CA ALA A 92 10.06 4.02 -16.30
C ALA A 92 9.60 3.70 -17.72
N HIS A 93 8.73 4.53 -18.26
CA HIS A 93 8.39 4.61 -19.68
C HIS A 93 9.01 5.89 -20.23
N ILE A 94 10.08 5.75 -21.01
CA ILE A 94 10.91 6.88 -21.46
C ILE A 94 10.14 7.72 -22.46
N GLY A 95 10.03 9.03 -22.17
CA GLY A 95 9.30 10.01 -22.96
C GLY A 95 10.09 10.56 -24.14
N GLU A 96 9.38 11.35 -24.98
CA GLU A 96 9.97 12.07 -26.12
C GLU A 96 10.89 13.22 -25.69
N LYS A 97 10.57 13.90 -24.57
CA LYS A 97 11.37 14.99 -24.03
C LYS A 97 12.59 14.47 -23.29
N PRO A 98 13.72 15.20 -23.36
CA PRO A 98 14.90 14.82 -22.62
C PRO A 98 14.67 14.91 -21.11
N LEU A 99 15.37 14.09 -20.33
CA LEU A 99 15.26 14.05 -18.87
C LEU A 99 15.62 15.39 -18.19
N THR A 100 16.31 16.29 -18.87
CA THR A 100 16.56 17.69 -18.42
C THR A 100 15.28 18.52 -18.32
N GLU A 101 14.17 18.09 -18.92
CA GLU A 101 12.84 18.72 -18.77
C GLU A 101 12.00 18.10 -17.65
N GLY A 102 12.60 17.20 -16.87
CA GLY A 102 11.96 16.51 -15.75
C GLY A 102 11.09 15.33 -16.17
N VAL A 103 10.58 14.62 -15.17
CA VAL A 103 9.76 13.42 -15.30
C VAL A 103 8.44 13.56 -14.53
N GLN A 104 7.45 12.77 -14.89
CA GLN A 104 6.19 12.64 -14.15
C GLN A 104 6.28 11.39 -13.28
N ILE A 105 6.17 11.55 -11.96
CA ILE A 105 6.36 10.46 -10.99
C ILE A 105 5.04 10.19 -10.27
N ALA A 106 4.60 8.93 -10.20
CA ALA A 106 3.66 8.49 -9.19
C ALA A 106 4.38 7.55 -8.23
N ALA A 107 4.35 7.88 -6.94
CA ALA A 107 5.01 7.12 -5.90
C ALA A 107 3.99 6.61 -4.89
N ALA A 108 4.06 5.33 -4.55
CA ALA A 108 3.20 4.63 -3.60
C ALA A 108 4.02 3.60 -2.83
N HIS A 109 3.49 3.03 -1.75
CA HIS A 109 4.15 1.92 -1.08
C HIS A 109 3.40 0.59 -1.26
N ILE A 110 4.09 -0.52 -1.01
CA ILE A 110 3.55 -1.87 -1.22
C ILE A 110 3.63 -2.77 0.02
N ASP A 111 4.29 -2.30 1.07
CA ASP A 111 4.19 -2.89 2.41
C ASP A 111 2.87 -2.50 3.08
N SER A 112 2.48 -3.21 4.11
CA SER A 112 1.27 -2.95 4.92
C SER A 112 1.49 -3.46 6.33
N PRO A 113 0.75 -2.96 7.35
CA PRO A 113 0.85 -3.43 8.71
C PRO A 113 0.58 -4.94 8.82
N ARG A 114 1.42 -5.66 9.56
CA ARG A 114 1.40 -7.13 9.66
C ARG A 114 2.09 -7.64 10.92
N LEU A 115 2.26 -8.96 11.01
CA LEU A 115 3.02 -9.62 12.07
C LEU A 115 4.20 -10.39 11.46
N ASP A 116 5.43 -9.95 11.75
CA ASP A 116 6.64 -10.66 11.32
C ASP A 116 7.02 -11.73 12.36
N LEU A 117 7.52 -12.88 11.92
CA LEU A 117 8.09 -13.87 12.84
C LEU A 117 9.39 -13.32 13.46
N LYS A 118 9.58 -13.59 14.76
CA LYS A 118 10.86 -13.31 15.41
C LYS A 118 11.95 -14.25 14.88
N PRO A 119 13.26 -13.91 15.01
CA PRO A 119 14.35 -14.76 14.50
C PRO A 119 14.44 -16.16 15.13
N ASN A 120 13.90 -16.35 16.32
CA ASN A 120 13.74 -17.66 16.97
C ASN A 120 12.28 -17.83 17.40
N PRO A 121 11.38 -18.20 16.46
CA PRO A 121 9.95 -18.07 16.70
C PRO A 121 9.29 -19.30 17.31
N LEU A 122 9.80 -20.52 17.03
CA LEU A 122 9.10 -21.77 17.29
C LEU A 122 9.26 -22.24 18.75
N TYR A 123 8.15 -22.41 19.45
CA TYR A 123 8.12 -22.96 20.80
C TYR A 123 6.89 -23.84 21.03
N GLU A 124 6.93 -24.64 22.09
CA GLU A 124 5.81 -25.43 22.56
C GLU A 124 5.54 -25.10 24.03
N ASP A 125 4.26 -24.99 24.39
CA ASP A 125 3.80 -24.87 25.76
C ASP A 125 2.42 -25.54 25.90
N GLY A 126 2.22 -26.36 26.92
CA GLY A 126 0.96 -27.09 27.15
C GLY A 126 0.56 -28.01 25.99
N GLU A 127 1.52 -28.62 25.30
CA GLU A 127 1.32 -29.44 24.09
C GLU A 127 0.66 -28.69 22.94
N LEU A 128 0.91 -27.39 22.85
CA LEU A 128 0.55 -26.52 21.72
C LEU A 128 1.81 -25.89 21.13
N ALA A 129 1.98 -25.96 19.82
CA ALA A 129 3.09 -25.30 19.13
C ALA A 129 2.68 -23.91 18.64
N TYR A 130 3.59 -22.96 18.80
CA TYR A 130 3.37 -21.56 18.41
C TYR A 130 4.57 -20.96 17.69
N PHE A 131 4.30 -19.93 16.86
CA PHE A 131 5.32 -18.97 16.43
C PHE A 131 5.20 -17.65 17.20
N LYS A 132 6.32 -17.16 17.72
CA LYS A 132 6.50 -15.81 18.26
C LYS A 132 6.51 -14.79 17.14
N THR A 133 5.76 -13.68 17.31
CA THR A 133 5.72 -12.58 16.35
C THR A 133 6.19 -11.26 16.93
N HIS A 134 6.48 -10.33 16.03
CA HIS A 134 6.62 -8.88 16.28
C HIS A 134 5.72 -8.14 15.30
N TYR A 135 4.87 -7.22 15.76
CA TYR A 135 4.07 -6.42 14.84
C TYR A 135 4.94 -5.43 14.05
N TYR A 136 4.54 -5.20 12.80
CA TYR A 136 5.13 -4.28 11.84
C TYR A 136 4.12 -3.19 11.52
N GLY A 137 4.54 -1.90 11.56
CA GLY A 137 3.67 -0.76 11.34
C GLY A 137 2.72 -0.46 12.51
N GLY A 138 1.79 0.45 12.27
CA GLY A 138 0.85 0.95 13.27
C GLY A 138 -0.43 0.13 13.38
N ILE A 139 -0.46 -0.95 14.16
CA ILE A 139 -1.64 -1.79 14.33
C ILE A 139 -2.45 -1.49 15.60
N ARG A 140 -3.76 -1.78 15.56
CA ARG A 140 -4.60 -1.93 16.75
C ARG A 140 -4.68 -3.42 17.11
N LYS A 141 -3.89 -3.86 18.09
CA LYS A 141 -3.64 -5.27 18.40
C LYS A 141 -4.91 -6.12 18.62
N TYR A 142 -5.99 -5.53 19.17
CA TYR A 142 -7.24 -6.22 19.38
C TYR A 142 -7.94 -6.68 18.10
N GLN A 143 -7.60 -6.09 16.95
CA GLN A 143 -8.19 -6.46 15.65
C GLN A 143 -7.54 -7.72 15.06
N TRP A 144 -6.38 -8.14 15.59
CA TRP A 144 -5.56 -9.23 15.04
C TRP A 144 -5.77 -10.58 15.75
N VAL A 145 -6.48 -10.59 16.88
CA VAL A 145 -6.81 -11.84 17.58
C VAL A 145 -8.07 -12.46 16.99
N THR A 146 -8.16 -13.79 17.03
CA THR A 146 -9.31 -14.62 16.61
C THR A 146 -9.71 -14.51 15.13
N ILE A 147 -8.83 -13.96 14.27
CA ILE A 147 -9.04 -13.96 12.83
C ILE A 147 -8.17 -15.00 12.12
N PRO A 148 -8.61 -15.56 10.98
CA PRO A 148 -7.77 -16.45 10.18
C PRO A 148 -6.56 -15.69 9.61
N LEU A 149 -5.38 -16.28 9.75
CA LEU A 149 -4.12 -15.75 9.23
C LEU A 149 -3.46 -16.77 8.31
N GLU A 150 -2.68 -16.26 7.36
CA GLU A 150 -1.79 -17.00 6.48
C GLU A 150 -0.37 -16.49 6.63
N LEU A 151 0.63 -17.30 6.29
CA LEU A 151 2.05 -16.99 6.44
C LEU A 151 2.75 -17.06 5.09
N HIS A 152 3.44 -15.99 4.73
CA HIS A 152 4.20 -15.87 3.49
C HIS A 152 5.62 -15.39 3.76
N GLY A 153 6.52 -15.64 2.81
CA GLY A 153 7.85 -15.06 2.84
C GLY A 153 8.93 -15.99 2.32
N VAL A 154 10.16 -15.76 2.76
CA VAL A 154 11.35 -16.48 2.29
C VAL A 154 12.21 -16.93 3.46
N VAL A 155 12.87 -18.06 3.29
CA VAL A 155 13.94 -18.55 4.16
C VAL A 155 15.20 -18.67 3.35
N ALA A 156 16.26 -17.96 3.73
CA ALA A 156 17.58 -18.12 3.11
C ALA A 156 18.35 -19.26 3.82
N LEU A 157 18.70 -20.29 3.06
CA LEU A 157 19.38 -21.47 3.57
C LEU A 157 20.91 -21.25 3.64
N ARG A 158 21.61 -22.10 4.39
CA ARG A 158 23.06 -22.03 4.59
C ARG A 158 23.89 -22.19 3.30
N ASP A 159 23.34 -22.86 2.31
CA ASP A 159 23.99 -23.04 0.99
C ASP A 159 23.79 -21.85 0.06
N GLY A 160 23.09 -20.80 0.49
CA GLY A 160 22.76 -19.60 -0.28
C GLY A 160 21.48 -19.72 -1.10
N ALA A 161 20.79 -20.85 -1.10
CA ALA A 161 19.48 -20.99 -1.71
C ALA A 161 18.42 -20.25 -0.91
N SER A 162 17.32 -19.86 -1.55
CA SER A 162 16.14 -19.28 -0.88
C SER A 162 14.92 -20.14 -1.16
N VAL A 163 14.15 -20.41 -0.11
CA VAL A 163 12.92 -21.19 -0.19
C VAL A 163 11.74 -20.25 0.05
N GLN A 164 10.78 -20.26 -0.86
CA GLN A 164 9.51 -19.55 -0.69
C GLN A 164 8.60 -20.35 0.24
N VAL A 165 8.09 -19.71 1.27
CA VAL A 165 7.14 -20.29 2.23
C VAL A 165 5.76 -19.69 1.97
N ASN A 166 4.77 -20.56 1.82
CA ASN A 166 3.36 -20.19 1.70
C ASN A 166 2.52 -21.20 2.48
N ILE A 167 1.91 -20.72 3.57
CA ILE A 167 1.02 -21.51 4.43
C ILE A 167 -0.29 -20.75 4.56
N GLY A 168 -1.38 -21.33 4.09
CA GLY A 168 -2.70 -20.72 4.18
C GLY A 168 -3.13 -19.93 2.93
N GLY A 169 -2.32 -19.86 1.87
CA GLY A 169 -2.70 -19.15 0.64
C GLY A 169 -3.71 -19.89 -0.25
N GLY A 170 -3.75 -21.22 -0.15
CA GLY A 170 -4.68 -22.06 -0.92
C GLY A 170 -6.06 -22.20 -0.27
N VAL A 171 -7.07 -22.63 -1.05
CA VAL A 171 -8.45 -22.80 -0.56
C VAL A 171 -8.51 -23.86 0.55
N ASP A 172 -7.80 -24.96 0.37
CA ASP A 172 -7.77 -26.11 1.28
C ASP A 172 -6.59 -26.06 2.27
N ASP A 173 -5.77 -25.02 2.23
CA ASP A 173 -4.63 -24.87 3.13
C ASP A 173 -5.10 -24.61 4.58
N PRO A 174 -4.36 -25.08 5.59
CA PRO A 174 -4.65 -24.76 6.99
C PRO A 174 -4.49 -23.27 7.24
N ARG A 175 -5.30 -22.72 8.13
CA ARG A 175 -5.17 -21.33 8.61
C ARG A 175 -4.49 -21.30 9.97
N LEU A 176 -3.81 -20.20 10.24
CA LEU A 176 -3.22 -19.90 11.53
C LEU A 176 -4.15 -18.94 12.29
N VAL A 177 -4.04 -18.89 13.61
CA VAL A 177 -4.85 -18.00 14.43
C VAL A 177 -4.09 -17.55 15.67
N ILE A 178 -4.36 -16.37 16.14
CA ILE A 178 -3.97 -15.89 17.47
C ILE A 178 -5.18 -16.05 18.37
N THR A 179 -5.03 -16.79 19.48
CA THR A 179 -6.11 -17.00 20.43
C THR A 179 -6.30 -15.80 21.35
N ASP A 180 -7.52 -15.63 21.90
CA ASP A 180 -7.82 -14.63 22.93
C ASP A 180 -8.59 -15.30 24.09
N LEU A 181 -8.71 -14.59 25.20
CA LEU A 181 -9.44 -15.07 26.36
C LEU A 181 -10.94 -15.14 26.11
N LEU A 182 -11.59 -16.16 26.64
CA LEU A 182 -13.04 -16.19 26.73
C LEU A 182 -13.54 -15.13 27.73
N PRO A 183 -14.79 -14.62 27.59
CA PRO A 183 -15.31 -13.54 28.44
C PRO A 183 -15.24 -13.85 29.95
N HIS A 184 -15.41 -15.12 30.36
CA HIS A 184 -15.42 -15.53 31.76
C HIS A 184 -14.06 -15.46 32.45
N LEU A 185 -12.95 -15.44 31.68
CA LEU A 185 -11.58 -15.28 32.19
C LEU A 185 -11.01 -13.89 31.89
N GLY A 186 -11.71 -13.05 31.15
CA GLY A 186 -11.24 -11.74 30.69
C GLY A 186 -11.40 -10.58 31.67
N ALA A 187 -11.83 -10.81 32.91
CA ALA A 187 -12.19 -9.74 33.86
C ALA A 187 -11.05 -8.74 34.12
N GLU A 188 -9.82 -9.21 34.25
CA GLU A 188 -8.64 -8.35 34.46
C GLU A 188 -8.18 -7.69 33.16
N GLN A 189 -8.30 -8.38 32.03
CA GLN A 189 -8.02 -7.81 30.70
C GLN A 189 -8.94 -6.61 30.39
N ASN A 190 -10.23 -6.74 30.72
CA ASN A 190 -11.24 -5.71 30.48
C ASN A 190 -11.02 -4.41 31.28
N LYS A 191 -10.23 -4.44 32.34
CA LYS A 191 -9.88 -3.25 33.15
C LYS A 191 -8.71 -2.45 32.58
N LYS A 192 -7.96 -3.00 31.64
CA LYS A 192 -6.78 -2.37 31.08
C LYS A 192 -7.16 -1.36 29.98
N PRO A 193 -6.37 -0.30 29.77
CA PRO A 193 -6.48 0.53 28.57
C PRO A 193 -6.41 -0.34 27.32
N LEU A 194 -7.14 0.02 26.27
CA LEU A 194 -7.23 -0.78 25.04
C LEU A 194 -5.84 -1.10 24.43
N ALA A 195 -4.89 -0.16 24.51
CA ALA A 195 -3.52 -0.36 24.03
C ALA A 195 -2.73 -1.45 24.79
N GLU A 196 -3.16 -1.77 26.04
CA GLU A 196 -2.50 -2.72 26.94
C GLU A 196 -3.30 -4.02 27.11
N ALA A 197 -4.59 -4.01 26.72
CA ALA A 197 -5.50 -5.15 26.88
C ALA A 197 -5.01 -6.39 26.14
N ILE A 198 -4.42 -6.21 24.97
CA ILE A 198 -3.74 -7.25 24.21
C ILE A 198 -2.23 -6.96 24.23
N PRO A 199 -1.43 -7.65 25.06
CA PRO A 199 0.02 -7.49 25.07
C PRO A 199 0.65 -7.95 23.74
N ALA A 200 1.63 -7.22 23.21
CA ALA A 200 2.27 -7.57 21.93
C ALA A 200 2.93 -8.96 21.97
N GLU A 201 3.53 -9.32 23.11
CA GLU A 201 4.17 -10.64 23.31
C GLU A 201 3.19 -11.84 23.33
N THR A 202 1.88 -11.57 23.34
CA THR A 202 0.85 -12.63 23.26
C THR A 202 0.27 -12.78 21.85
N LEU A 203 0.72 -11.99 20.88
CA LEU A 203 0.34 -12.15 19.47
C LEU A 203 1.11 -13.32 18.84
N ASN A 204 0.88 -14.53 19.33
CA ASN A 204 1.58 -15.73 18.88
C ASN A 204 0.65 -16.59 18.02
N LEU A 205 1.17 -17.06 16.87
CA LEU A 205 0.42 -17.89 15.93
C LEU A 205 0.35 -19.33 16.43
N LEU A 206 -0.85 -19.86 16.63
CA LEU A 206 -1.07 -21.28 16.91
C LEU A 206 -0.84 -22.11 15.64
N LEU A 207 0.01 -23.15 15.76
CA LEU A 207 0.48 -23.97 14.63
C LEU A 207 -0.05 -25.40 14.64
N GLY A 208 -0.20 -25.98 15.82
CA GLY A 208 -0.60 -27.38 15.95
C GLY A 208 -0.69 -27.87 17.38
N SER A 209 -1.27 -29.07 17.54
CA SER A 209 -1.53 -29.71 18.85
C SER A 209 -1.38 -31.22 18.80
N GLU A 210 -1.01 -31.84 17.67
CA GLU A 210 -0.86 -33.28 17.54
C GLU A 210 0.60 -33.67 17.84
N PRO A 211 0.85 -34.44 18.93
CA PRO A 211 2.19 -34.86 19.27
C PRO A 211 2.66 -36.08 18.47
N ILE A 212 3.97 -36.17 18.25
CA ILE A 212 4.63 -37.37 17.71
C ILE A 212 5.60 -37.98 18.77
N GLY A 213 6.02 -39.22 18.56
CA GLY A 213 6.96 -39.92 19.49
C GLY A 213 6.28 -40.46 20.73
N ASP A 214 7.10 -40.90 21.69
CA ASP A 214 6.64 -41.53 22.93
C ASP A 214 6.11 -40.49 23.93
N ALA A 215 5.12 -40.88 24.73
CA ALA A 215 4.40 -39.97 25.64
C ALA A 215 5.29 -39.32 26.74
N GLU A 216 6.44 -39.88 26.98
CA GLU A 216 7.38 -39.45 28.02
C GLU A 216 8.37 -38.37 27.49
N GLU A 217 8.43 -38.15 26.18
CA GLU A 217 9.29 -37.14 25.55
C GLU A 217 8.69 -35.76 25.66
N SER A 218 9.54 -34.72 25.66
CA SER A 218 9.13 -33.32 25.62
C SER A 218 9.28 -32.72 24.22
N GLY A 219 8.52 -31.65 23.92
CA GLY A 219 8.63 -30.95 22.63
C GLY A 219 8.06 -31.70 21.43
N ARG A 220 7.13 -32.61 21.69
CA ARG A 220 6.56 -33.52 20.69
C ARG A 220 5.73 -32.86 19.64
N VAL A 221 4.96 -31.84 19.99
CA VAL A 221 4.15 -31.04 19.04
C VAL A 221 5.04 -30.11 18.25
N LYS A 222 6.03 -29.47 18.92
CA LYS A 222 7.04 -28.65 18.21
C LYS A 222 7.78 -29.49 17.17
N LEU A 223 8.19 -30.71 17.51
CA LEU A 223 8.87 -31.61 16.59
C LEU A 223 7.94 -32.03 15.43
N ALA A 224 6.66 -32.27 15.71
CA ALA A 224 5.67 -32.61 14.68
C ALA A 224 5.53 -31.46 13.65
N VAL A 225 5.36 -30.23 14.13
CA VAL A 225 5.30 -29.03 13.27
C VAL A 225 6.59 -28.86 12.47
N MET A 226 7.76 -28.99 13.13
CA MET A 226 9.05 -28.84 12.45
C MET A 226 9.25 -29.91 11.36
N LYS A 227 8.79 -31.13 11.60
CA LYS A 227 8.81 -32.22 10.62
C LYS A 227 7.98 -31.86 9.38
N LEU A 228 6.75 -31.34 9.55
CA LEU A 228 5.91 -30.91 8.44
C LEU A 228 6.57 -29.78 7.62
N LEU A 229 7.18 -28.81 8.28
CA LEU A 229 7.91 -27.73 7.64
C LEU A 229 9.15 -28.22 6.90
N ASN A 230 9.87 -29.15 7.47
CA ASN A 230 11.03 -29.77 6.83
C ASN A 230 10.63 -30.61 5.60
N GLU A 231 9.58 -31.44 5.71
CA GLU A 231 9.09 -32.24 4.59
C GLU A 231 8.59 -31.38 3.42
N LYS A 232 7.96 -30.24 3.71
CA LYS A 232 7.41 -29.36 2.65
C LYS A 232 8.44 -28.39 2.06
N TYR A 233 9.33 -27.84 2.91
CA TYR A 233 10.22 -26.73 2.55
C TYR A 233 11.71 -27.04 2.70
N GLY A 234 12.08 -28.18 3.31
CA GLY A 234 13.47 -28.53 3.57
C GLY A 234 14.17 -27.72 4.67
N ILE A 235 13.43 -26.90 5.42
CA ILE A 235 13.97 -26.02 6.46
C ILE A 235 14.12 -26.74 7.81
N THR A 236 15.07 -26.27 8.59
CA THR A 236 15.29 -26.66 10.00
C THR A 236 15.00 -25.49 10.93
N GLU A 237 14.98 -25.72 12.24
CA GLU A 237 14.71 -24.65 13.22
C GLU A 237 15.76 -23.51 13.14
N ASP A 238 17.02 -23.85 12.88
CA ASP A 238 18.10 -22.87 12.74
C ASP A 238 17.90 -21.92 11.55
N ASP A 239 17.21 -22.36 10.50
CA ASP A 239 17.00 -21.56 9.27
C ASP A 239 16.03 -20.39 9.51
N PHE A 240 15.23 -20.41 10.58
CA PHE A 240 14.41 -19.25 10.95
C PHE A 240 15.22 -18.00 11.27
N THR A 241 16.49 -18.13 11.67
CA THR A 241 17.36 -16.98 11.93
C THR A 241 17.63 -16.12 10.70
N SER A 242 17.49 -16.68 9.50
CA SER A 242 17.63 -16.03 8.20
C SER A 242 16.32 -16.06 7.39
N ALA A 243 15.18 -16.03 8.09
CA ALA A 243 13.87 -15.98 7.49
C ALA A 243 13.27 -14.57 7.53
N GLU A 244 12.50 -14.22 6.50
CA GLU A 244 11.55 -13.13 6.48
C GLU A 244 10.18 -13.75 6.25
N LEU A 245 9.43 -13.99 7.31
CA LEU A 245 8.12 -14.65 7.30
C LEU A 245 7.07 -13.74 7.95
N GLU A 246 6.02 -13.48 7.23
CA GLU A 246 5.00 -12.48 7.50
C GLU A 246 3.63 -13.15 7.63
N ALA A 247 2.99 -12.96 8.78
CA ALA A 247 1.61 -13.37 8.99
C ALA A 247 0.65 -12.24 8.64
N VAL A 248 -0.27 -12.54 7.73
CA VAL A 248 -1.23 -11.59 7.17
C VAL A 248 -2.65 -12.17 7.21
N PRO A 249 -3.71 -11.35 7.12
CA PRO A 249 -5.09 -11.84 7.12
C PRO A 249 -5.40 -12.76 5.93
N ALA A 250 -5.91 -13.95 6.24
CA ALA A 250 -6.31 -14.97 5.25
C ALA A 250 -7.71 -14.68 4.67
N VAL A 251 -7.92 -13.46 4.20
CA VAL A 251 -9.19 -13.01 3.62
C VAL A 251 -8.99 -12.62 2.16
N LYS A 252 -9.98 -12.89 1.32
CA LYS A 252 -9.99 -12.44 -0.07
C LYS A 252 -10.62 -11.06 -0.19
N ALA A 253 -10.16 -10.30 -1.17
CA ALA A 253 -10.79 -9.06 -1.57
C ALA A 253 -12.22 -9.31 -2.05
N THR A 254 -13.19 -8.59 -1.51
CA THR A 254 -14.60 -8.81 -1.77
C THR A 254 -15.38 -7.52 -1.86
N ASP A 255 -16.53 -7.57 -2.53
CA ASP A 255 -17.45 -6.43 -2.58
C ASP A 255 -18.13 -6.23 -1.22
N ILE A 256 -18.22 -4.99 -0.76
CA ILE A 256 -18.86 -4.57 0.49
C ILE A 256 -20.09 -3.71 0.19
N GLY A 257 -21.09 -3.84 1.07
CA GLY A 257 -22.37 -3.17 0.95
C GLY A 257 -23.39 -3.96 0.11
N LEU A 258 -24.68 -3.72 0.35
CA LEU A 258 -25.78 -4.38 -0.38
C LEU A 258 -25.77 -4.00 -1.87
N ASP A 259 -25.29 -2.80 -2.17
CA ASP A 259 -25.13 -2.24 -3.51
C ASP A 259 -23.78 -2.59 -4.17
N ARG A 260 -22.87 -3.25 -3.43
CA ARG A 260 -21.54 -3.65 -3.89
C ARG A 260 -20.67 -2.50 -4.39
N SER A 261 -20.87 -1.30 -3.86
CA SER A 261 -20.17 -0.07 -4.26
C SER A 261 -18.76 0.07 -3.65
N MET A 262 -18.40 -0.80 -2.72
CA MET A 262 -17.13 -0.77 -1.99
C MET A 262 -16.39 -2.09 -2.13
N ILE A 263 -15.09 -2.08 -1.81
CA ILE A 263 -14.23 -3.25 -1.73
C ILE A 263 -13.67 -3.34 -0.31
N GLY A 264 -13.79 -4.53 0.29
CA GLY A 264 -13.13 -4.87 1.55
C GLY A 264 -11.98 -5.82 1.30
N ALA A 265 -10.81 -5.53 1.87
CA ALA A 265 -9.64 -6.38 1.77
C ALA A 265 -8.59 -6.01 2.83
N TYR A 266 -7.54 -6.80 2.93
CA TYR A 266 -6.32 -6.47 3.64
C TYR A 266 -5.35 -5.73 2.71
N GLY A 267 -4.76 -4.65 3.22
CA GLY A 267 -3.68 -3.92 2.56
C GLY A 267 -4.14 -3.00 1.42
N HIS A 268 -5.33 -2.39 1.54
CA HIS A 268 -5.65 -1.24 0.72
C HIS A 268 -4.64 -0.13 0.92
N ASP A 269 -4.17 0.05 2.14
CA ASP A 269 -3.02 0.85 2.51
C ASP A 269 -1.72 0.09 2.22
N ASP A 270 -0.93 0.45 1.18
CA ASP A 270 -1.26 1.43 0.13
C ASP A 270 -1.32 0.77 -1.27
N ARG A 271 -1.62 -0.54 -1.30
CA ARG A 271 -1.70 -1.27 -2.59
C ARG A 271 -2.81 -0.75 -3.51
N VAL A 272 -3.78 0.02 -2.99
CA VAL A 272 -4.80 0.63 -3.83
C VAL A 272 -4.21 1.74 -4.70
N CYS A 273 -3.35 2.59 -4.14
CA CYS A 273 -2.66 3.63 -4.91
C CYS A 273 -1.50 3.03 -5.71
N ALA A 274 -0.79 2.03 -5.18
CA ALA A 274 0.25 1.31 -5.90
C ALA A 274 -0.29 0.65 -7.18
N TYR A 275 -1.44 -0.03 -7.11
CA TYR A 275 -2.10 -0.60 -8.28
C TYR A 275 -2.57 0.48 -9.26
N ALA A 276 -3.13 1.59 -8.76
CA ALA A 276 -3.54 2.71 -9.60
C ALA A 276 -2.35 3.32 -10.36
N ALA A 277 -1.22 3.54 -9.69
CA ALA A 277 0.00 4.06 -10.31
C ALA A 277 0.58 3.10 -11.35
N LEU A 278 0.64 1.80 -11.02
CA LEU A 278 1.09 0.76 -11.93
C LEU A 278 0.19 0.68 -13.17
N ARG A 279 -1.12 0.51 -13.00
CA ARG A 279 -2.07 0.39 -14.12
C ARG A 279 -2.07 1.62 -15.01
N ALA A 280 -2.01 2.82 -14.42
CA ALA A 280 -1.90 4.07 -15.16
C ALA A 280 -0.66 4.09 -16.07
N LEU A 281 0.48 3.61 -15.56
CA LEU A 281 1.71 3.52 -16.34
C LEU A 281 1.65 2.45 -17.43
N LEU A 282 1.10 1.26 -17.12
CA LEU A 282 1.00 0.14 -18.07
C LEU A 282 0.02 0.43 -19.22
N ASP A 283 -1.03 1.22 -18.95
CA ASP A 283 -2.07 1.59 -19.91
C ASP A 283 -1.76 2.86 -20.72
N LEU A 284 -0.54 3.40 -20.62
CA LEU A 284 -0.11 4.49 -21.50
C LEU A 284 0.03 4.01 -22.94
N GLU A 285 -0.68 4.69 -23.84
CA GLU A 285 -0.61 4.44 -25.27
C GLU A 285 0.52 5.24 -25.91
N GLY A 286 1.33 4.58 -26.75
CA GLY A 286 2.46 5.22 -27.44
C GLY A 286 3.57 5.66 -26.48
N THR A 287 4.36 6.64 -26.89
CA THR A 287 5.46 7.22 -26.10
C THR A 287 4.94 8.48 -25.39
N PRO A 288 5.06 8.59 -24.06
CA PRO A 288 4.59 9.78 -23.33
C PRO A 288 5.45 11.01 -23.69
N ALA A 289 4.90 12.21 -23.51
CA ALA A 289 5.65 13.44 -23.76
C ALA A 289 6.85 13.59 -22.82
N LYS A 290 6.65 13.48 -21.52
CA LYS A 290 7.70 13.36 -20.50
C LYS A 290 7.85 11.89 -20.09
N THR A 291 9.03 11.50 -19.62
CA THR A 291 9.22 10.19 -19.03
C THR A 291 8.28 9.99 -17.84
N ALA A 292 7.50 8.93 -17.87
CA ALA A 292 6.61 8.52 -16.77
C ALA A 292 7.34 7.50 -15.87
N VAL A 293 7.37 7.77 -14.57
CA VAL A 293 8.05 6.94 -13.57
C VAL A 293 7.06 6.49 -12.50
N CYS A 294 7.00 5.19 -12.24
CA CYS A 294 6.25 4.63 -11.13
C CYS A 294 7.22 4.10 -10.07
N VAL A 295 7.05 4.56 -8.84
CA VAL A 295 7.85 4.17 -7.68
C VAL A 295 6.96 3.39 -6.73
N LEU A 296 7.28 2.12 -6.50
CA LEU A 296 6.58 1.25 -5.56
C LEU A 296 7.56 0.88 -4.44
N ALA A 297 7.46 1.61 -3.34
CA ALA A 297 8.39 1.55 -2.22
C ALA A 297 8.00 0.47 -1.21
N ASP A 298 8.97 0.03 -0.42
CA ASP A 298 8.80 -0.82 0.76
C ASP A 298 9.08 0.03 2.03
N LYS A 299 8.64 -0.44 3.19
CA LYS A 299 8.99 0.11 4.52
C LYS A 299 8.39 1.47 4.86
N GLU A 300 7.39 1.93 4.14
CA GLU A 300 6.70 3.18 4.49
C GLU A 300 6.15 3.10 5.91
N GLU A 301 5.49 2.00 6.25
CA GLU A 301 4.81 1.74 7.52
C GLU A 301 5.73 1.75 8.77
N ILE A 302 7.02 1.72 8.55
CA ILE A 302 8.04 1.79 9.61
C ILE A 302 9.00 2.97 9.43
N GLY A 303 8.59 4.00 8.66
CA GLY A 303 9.32 5.25 8.48
C GLY A 303 10.22 5.30 7.26
N SER A 304 10.03 4.45 6.26
CA SER A 304 10.80 4.41 5.00
C SER A 304 12.30 4.14 5.17
N ASP A 305 12.74 3.67 6.33
CA ASP A 305 14.12 3.31 6.62
C ASP A 305 14.54 1.99 5.93
N GLY A 306 15.83 1.82 5.73
CA GLY A 306 16.42 0.61 5.14
C GLY A 306 16.54 0.66 3.63
N VAL A 307 17.18 -0.38 3.05
CA VAL A 307 17.68 -0.39 1.67
C VAL A 307 16.61 -0.51 0.58
N THR A 308 15.37 -0.75 0.95
CA THR A 308 14.21 -0.85 0.06
C THR A 308 13.18 0.26 0.26
N GLY A 309 13.34 1.06 1.34
CA GLY A 309 12.51 2.23 1.63
C GLY A 309 12.93 3.48 0.86
N MET A 310 12.10 4.52 0.91
CA MET A 310 12.30 5.77 0.18
C MET A 310 13.50 6.60 0.68
N GLN A 311 14.00 6.34 1.88
CA GLN A 311 15.22 6.96 2.40
C GLN A 311 16.51 6.35 1.81
N SER A 312 16.40 5.20 1.11
CA SER A 312 17.56 4.61 0.44
C SER A 312 17.93 5.36 -0.83
N ALA A 313 19.19 5.20 -1.26
CA ALA A 313 19.67 5.76 -2.54
C ALA A 313 19.15 5.01 -3.79
N ALA A 314 18.25 4.03 -3.65
CA ALA A 314 17.83 3.20 -4.77
C ALA A 314 17.15 3.99 -5.89
N PHE A 315 16.23 4.90 -5.50
CA PHE A 315 15.55 5.79 -6.45
C PHE A 315 16.53 6.76 -7.11
N ASP A 316 17.37 7.42 -6.30
CA ASP A 316 18.37 8.38 -6.80
C ASP A 316 19.32 7.70 -7.80
N THR A 317 19.83 6.51 -7.47
CA THR A 317 20.73 5.75 -8.34
C THR A 317 20.06 5.33 -9.65
N PHE A 318 18.79 4.91 -9.61
CA PHE A 318 18.04 4.56 -10.82
C PHE A 318 17.85 5.78 -11.73
N MET A 319 17.44 6.92 -11.16
CA MET A 319 17.25 8.15 -11.92
C MET A 319 18.58 8.74 -12.42
N GLU A 320 19.65 8.63 -11.65
CA GLU A 320 21.00 9.04 -12.06
C GLU A 320 21.48 8.24 -13.27
N ASP A 321 21.38 6.92 -13.23
CA ASP A 321 21.72 6.04 -14.35
C ASP A 321 20.91 6.40 -15.62
N LEU A 322 19.60 6.66 -15.51
CA LEU A 322 18.78 7.09 -16.65
C LEU A 322 19.23 8.44 -17.21
N CYS A 323 19.50 9.42 -16.33
CA CYS A 323 19.94 10.76 -16.70
C CYS A 323 21.32 10.71 -17.39
N GLU A 324 22.28 9.97 -16.84
CA GLU A 324 23.63 9.83 -17.41
C GLU A 324 23.57 9.23 -18.82
N SER A 325 22.67 8.29 -19.07
CA SER A 325 22.49 7.69 -20.40
C SER A 325 22.09 8.70 -21.49
N GLN A 326 21.55 9.85 -21.09
CA GLN A 326 21.18 10.97 -21.95
C GLN A 326 22.08 12.20 -21.80
N GLY A 327 23.17 12.11 -21.01
CA GLY A 327 24.05 13.23 -20.70
C GLY A 327 23.41 14.33 -19.83
N ALA A 328 22.36 13.98 -19.07
CA ALA A 328 21.64 14.86 -18.18
C ALA A 328 22.17 14.75 -16.73
N ALA A 329 22.13 15.86 -15.98
CA ALA A 329 22.38 15.81 -14.56
C ALA A 329 21.08 15.51 -13.81
N VAL A 330 21.08 14.53 -12.92
CA VAL A 330 19.88 14.10 -12.17
C VAL A 330 19.24 15.24 -11.37
N ARG A 331 20.03 16.18 -10.81
CA ARG A 331 19.51 17.33 -10.07
C ARG A 331 18.69 18.28 -10.94
N VAL A 332 19.07 18.43 -12.22
CA VAL A 332 18.31 19.26 -13.18
C VAL A 332 17.00 18.54 -13.56
N CYS A 333 17.06 17.21 -13.66
CA CYS A 333 15.85 16.41 -13.87
C CYS A 333 14.88 16.57 -12.70
N PHE A 334 15.36 16.39 -11.46
CA PHE A 334 14.53 16.48 -10.26
C PHE A 334 13.85 17.86 -10.11
N GLU A 335 14.59 18.96 -10.29
CA GLU A 335 14.05 20.34 -10.22
C GLU A 335 12.91 20.61 -11.21
N LYS A 336 12.86 19.86 -12.32
CA LYS A 336 11.83 19.98 -13.35
C LYS A 336 10.76 18.89 -13.29
N SER A 337 10.89 17.99 -12.31
CA SER A 337 9.99 16.86 -12.14
C SER A 337 8.82 17.21 -11.24
N PHE A 338 7.76 16.41 -11.40
CA PHE A 338 6.58 16.48 -10.54
C PHE A 338 6.25 15.09 -10.01
N CYS A 339 5.88 14.99 -8.73
CA CYS A 339 5.47 13.75 -8.09
C CYS A 339 4.03 13.85 -7.56
N LEU A 340 3.19 12.91 -7.94
CA LEU A 340 2.01 12.53 -7.17
C LEU A 340 2.44 11.46 -6.16
N SER A 341 2.49 11.83 -4.90
CA SER A 341 2.64 10.90 -3.78
C SER A 341 1.26 10.25 -3.58
N ALA A 342 1.12 9.08 -4.18
CA ALA A 342 -0.14 8.35 -4.17
C ALA A 342 -0.18 7.48 -2.91
N ASP A 343 -0.70 8.04 -1.83
CA ASP A 343 -0.87 7.39 -0.54
C ASP A 343 -2.31 7.58 -0.06
N VAL A 344 -2.86 6.59 0.62
CA VAL A 344 -4.25 6.62 1.09
C VAL A 344 -4.51 7.76 2.07
N THR A 345 -5.75 8.17 2.19
CA THR A 345 -6.19 9.13 3.20
C THR A 345 -7.39 8.60 3.99
N ALA A 346 -7.59 9.10 5.21
CA ALA A 346 -8.71 8.66 6.03
C ALA A 346 -10.05 9.14 5.45
N ALA A 347 -10.94 8.20 5.13
CA ALA A 347 -12.33 8.51 4.79
C ALA A 347 -13.11 8.91 6.05
N TYR A 348 -13.98 9.92 5.92
CA TYR A 348 -14.87 10.31 6.98
C TYR A 348 -15.80 9.16 7.38
N ASP A 349 -15.71 8.74 8.65
CA ASP A 349 -16.60 7.74 9.23
C ASP A 349 -17.59 8.43 10.21
N PRO A 350 -18.91 8.39 9.94
CA PRO A 350 -19.92 8.97 10.83
C PRO A 350 -19.93 8.38 12.24
N ASN A 351 -19.46 7.13 12.41
CA ASN A 351 -19.39 6.49 13.73
C ASN A 351 -18.32 7.13 14.64
N PHE A 352 -17.34 7.83 14.05
CA PHE A 352 -16.21 8.46 14.73
C PHE A 352 -16.06 9.94 14.35
N SER A 353 -17.19 10.62 14.13
CA SER A 353 -17.25 11.99 13.59
C SER A 353 -16.46 13.04 14.39
N ASP A 354 -16.16 12.79 15.64
CA ASP A 354 -15.45 13.69 16.57
C ASP A 354 -13.94 13.79 16.31
N VAL A 355 -13.36 12.86 15.53
CA VAL A 355 -11.93 12.91 15.16
C VAL A 355 -11.67 13.57 13.79
N TYR A 356 -12.70 13.99 13.07
CA TYR A 356 -12.60 14.60 11.73
C TYR A 356 -12.99 16.08 11.72
N GLU A 357 -12.39 16.85 10.80
CA GLU A 357 -12.89 18.16 10.37
C GLU A 357 -13.68 17.97 9.05
N LYS A 358 -14.99 18.03 9.13
CA LYS A 358 -15.93 17.60 8.07
C LYS A 358 -15.80 18.37 6.74
N ARG A 359 -15.28 19.60 6.75
CA ARG A 359 -15.15 20.42 5.53
C ARG A 359 -13.97 19.99 4.69
N ASN A 360 -12.92 19.48 5.33
CA ASN A 360 -11.66 19.09 4.70
C ASN A 360 -11.43 17.57 4.70
N ALA A 361 -12.24 16.79 5.43
CA ALA A 361 -12.18 15.33 5.37
C ALA A 361 -12.60 14.81 3.99
N ALA A 362 -11.96 13.71 3.56
CA ALA A 362 -12.37 12.95 2.39
C ALA A 362 -13.62 12.12 2.68
N TYR A 363 -14.45 11.91 1.67
CA TYR A 363 -15.65 11.06 1.73
C TYR A 363 -15.56 9.96 0.69
N LEU A 364 -16.10 8.78 0.99
CA LEU A 364 -16.24 7.72 -0.01
C LEU A 364 -17.14 8.16 -1.17
N ASN A 365 -16.75 7.77 -2.38
CA ASN A 365 -17.45 8.07 -3.62
C ASN A 365 -17.44 9.56 -4.04
N TYR A 366 -16.43 10.29 -3.58
CA TYR A 366 -16.16 11.67 -4.04
C TYR A 366 -14.84 11.78 -4.82
N GLY A 367 -14.25 10.64 -5.19
CA GLY A 367 -13.07 10.54 -6.03
C GLY A 367 -11.77 10.66 -5.26
N ILE A 368 -10.67 10.83 -5.99
CA ILE A 368 -9.31 10.94 -5.44
C ILE A 368 -9.20 12.11 -4.47
N GLY A 369 -8.63 11.87 -3.30
CA GLY A 369 -8.36 12.88 -2.28
C GLY A 369 -7.05 13.61 -2.54
N LEU A 370 -7.08 14.94 -2.67
CA LEU A 370 -5.88 15.79 -2.71
C LEU A 370 -5.56 16.31 -1.31
N CYS A 371 -4.41 15.89 -0.77
CA CYS A 371 -3.91 16.37 0.51
C CYS A 371 -2.82 17.43 0.27
N LYS A 372 -3.16 18.71 0.44
CA LYS A 372 -2.21 19.80 0.31
C LYS A 372 -1.04 19.67 1.29
N TYR A 373 -1.31 19.09 2.44
CA TYR A 373 -0.35 18.78 3.50
C TYR A 373 -0.80 17.54 4.28
N THR A 374 0.16 16.81 4.78
CA THR A 374 0.02 15.71 5.74
C THR A 374 0.78 16.10 7.02
N GLY A 375 1.32 15.17 7.77
CA GLY A 375 2.10 15.44 8.96
C GLY A 375 1.26 15.64 10.21
N ALA A 376 1.92 15.75 11.37
CA ALA A 376 1.27 15.81 12.67
C ALA A 376 1.33 17.21 13.28
N ARG A 377 0.35 17.55 14.09
CA ARG A 377 0.28 18.83 14.84
C ARG A 377 0.45 20.03 13.91
N GLY A 378 1.56 20.81 14.02
CA GLY A 378 1.85 21.96 13.17
C GLY A 378 2.45 21.58 11.80
N LYS A 379 1.94 20.54 11.12
CA LYS A 379 2.41 20.03 9.82
C LYS A 379 3.85 19.49 9.86
N SER A 380 4.30 18.98 11.01
CA SER A 380 5.63 18.40 11.14
C SER A 380 5.75 17.11 10.33
N GLY A 381 6.82 16.97 9.53
CA GLY A 381 7.02 15.81 8.66
C GLY A 381 6.14 15.78 7.41
N ALA A 382 5.60 16.94 6.97
CA ALA A 382 4.80 17.07 5.77
C ALA A 382 5.56 17.77 4.65
N SER A 383 5.23 17.39 3.40
CA SER A 383 5.47 18.21 2.22
C SER A 383 4.28 19.16 2.07
N ASP A 384 4.35 20.39 2.55
CA ASP A 384 3.25 21.37 2.40
C ASP A 384 3.29 21.94 0.99
N ALA A 385 2.53 21.32 0.07
CA ALA A 385 2.51 21.70 -1.34
C ALA A 385 2.12 23.17 -1.53
N ASP A 386 2.79 23.86 -2.44
CA ASP A 386 2.49 25.25 -2.74
C ASP A 386 1.17 25.40 -3.54
N ALA A 387 0.71 26.65 -3.70
CA ALA A 387 -0.57 26.94 -4.34
C ALA A 387 -0.55 26.61 -5.84
N GLU A 388 0.59 26.82 -6.50
CA GLU A 388 0.82 26.60 -7.91
C GLU A 388 0.76 25.10 -8.24
N THR A 389 1.42 24.28 -7.43
CA THR A 389 1.41 22.81 -7.49
C THR A 389 -0.02 22.27 -7.36
N VAL A 390 -0.76 22.72 -6.36
CA VAL A 390 -2.17 22.31 -6.17
C VAL A 390 -3.04 22.77 -7.33
N ALA A 391 -2.85 24.02 -7.82
CA ALA A 391 -3.62 24.55 -8.95
C ALA A 391 -3.36 23.77 -10.25
N TYR A 392 -2.12 23.36 -10.49
CA TYR A 392 -1.75 22.54 -11.64
C TYR A 392 -2.51 21.21 -11.66
N ILE A 393 -2.47 20.46 -10.57
CA ILE A 393 -3.15 19.16 -10.49
C ILE A 393 -4.67 19.29 -10.51
N ARG A 394 -5.24 20.30 -9.83
CA ARG A 394 -6.67 20.56 -9.87
C ARG A 394 -7.15 20.81 -11.29
N ASN A 395 -6.45 21.67 -12.05
CA ASN A 395 -6.81 22.00 -13.43
C ASN A 395 -6.68 20.76 -14.33
N LEU A 396 -5.59 19.98 -14.16
CA LEU A 396 -5.38 18.73 -14.88
C LEU A 396 -6.54 17.75 -14.68
N PHE A 397 -6.97 17.55 -13.43
CA PHE A 397 -8.06 16.63 -13.11
C PHE A 397 -9.40 17.12 -13.64
N ASP A 398 -9.67 18.43 -13.56
CA ASP A 398 -10.88 19.02 -14.12
C ASP A 398 -10.92 18.86 -15.65
N GLU A 399 -9.82 19.09 -16.36
CA GLU A 399 -9.69 18.89 -17.82
C GLU A 399 -9.88 17.44 -18.24
N ALA A 400 -9.36 16.50 -17.45
CA ALA A 400 -9.46 15.06 -17.70
C ALA A 400 -10.80 14.42 -17.23
N GLY A 401 -11.69 15.21 -16.63
CA GLY A 401 -12.97 14.71 -16.09
C GLY A 401 -12.79 13.75 -14.91
N VAL A 402 -11.69 13.91 -14.18
CA VAL A 402 -11.44 13.15 -12.94
C VAL A 402 -12.28 13.72 -11.81
N ILE A 403 -12.93 12.85 -11.06
CA ILE A 403 -13.65 13.26 -9.84
C ILE A 403 -12.64 13.29 -8.71
N TRP A 404 -12.53 14.44 -8.04
CA TRP A 404 -11.57 14.68 -6.97
C TRP A 404 -12.17 15.49 -5.83
N GLN A 405 -11.53 15.44 -4.68
CA GLN A 405 -11.90 16.16 -3.47
C GLN A 405 -10.67 16.60 -2.68
N ILE A 406 -10.84 17.53 -1.74
CA ILE A 406 -9.80 17.83 -0.73
C ILE A 406 -9.88 16.77 0.37
N ALA A 407 -8.72 16.39 0.88
CA ALA A 407 -8.55 15.46 1.97
C ALA A 407 -7.64 16.01 3.07
N GLU A 408 -7.93 15.66 4.31
CA GLU A 408 -7.12 15.92 5.49
C GLU A 408 -7.20 14.72 6.43
N LEU A 409 -6.08 14.27 6.95
CA LEU A 409 -6.00 13.10 7.82
C LEU A 409 -6.42 13.45 9.26
N GLY A 410 -7.72 13.46 9.51
CA GLY A 410 -8.29 13.83 10.79
C GLY A 410 -8.27 15.34 11.08
N LYS A 411 -8.76 15.74 12.24
CA LYS A 411 -8.70 17.14 12.68
C LYS A 411 -7.36 17.48 13.33
N VAL A 412 -7.01 18.76 13.34
CA VAL A 412 -5.79 19.28 13.97
C VAL A 412 -5.67 18.76 15.42
N ASP A 413 -4.47 18.37 15.81
CA ASP A 413 -4.09 17.75 17.08
C ASP A 413 -4.51 16.27 17.26
N ALA A 414 -5.50 15.78 16.52
CA ALA A 414 -5.97 14.40 16.61
C ALA A 414 -5.43 13.50 15.47
N GLY A 415 -5.22 14.06 14.29
CA GLY A 415 -4.75 13.38 13.10
C GLY A 415 -3.36 13.82 12.64
N GLY A 416 -2.92 13.20 11.58
CA GLY A 416 -1.65 13.49 10.90
C GLY A 416 -0.76 12.26 10.79
N GLY A 417 0.00 12.19 9.72
CA GLY A 417 0.98 11.15 9.41
C GLY A 417 1.95 11.64 8.34
N GLY A 418 3.09 11.00 8.19
CA GLY A 418 4.00 11.20 7.06
C GLY A 418 3.54 10.38 5.86
N THR A 419 4.08 10.68 4.71
CA THR A 419 3.91 9.95 3.45
C THR A 419 5.24 9.94 2.69
N VAL A 420 5.32 9.23 1.59
CA VAL A 420 6.52 9.24 0.73
C VAL A 420 6.80 10.63 0.11
N ALA A 421 5.85 11.55 0.16
CA ALA A 421 5.97 12.91 -0.39
C ALA A 421 7.16 13.69 0.16
N VAL A 422 7.43 13.58 1.47
CA VAL A 422 8.53 14.31 2.09
C VAL A 422 9.88 13.96 1.45
N TYR A 423 10.09 12.70 1.13
CA TYR A 423 11.35 12.22 0.53
C TYR A 423 11.51 12.69 -0.93
N MET A 424 10.40 12.84 -1.66
CA MET A 424 10.44 13.42 -3.01
C MET A 424 10.69 14.93 -2.96
N ALA A 425 10.04 15.65 -2.05
CA ALA A 425 10.26 17.08 -1.86
C ALA A 425 11.71 17.41 -1.40
N GLU A 426 12.33 16.59 -0.56
CA GLU A 426 13.74 16.71 -0.17
C GLU A 426 14.72 16.62 -1.35
N ARG A 427 14.29 15.98 -2.46
CA ARG A 427 15.04 15.92 -3.72
C ARG A 427 14.78 17.11 -4.66
N ASN A 428 14.09 18.13 -4.18
CA ASN A 428 13.70 19.31 -4.96
C ASN A 428 12.71 18.98 -6.11
N ILE A 429 11.78 18.04 -5.87
CA ILE A 429 10.71 17.64 -6.79
C ILE A 429 9.41 18.25 -6.30
N ASP A 430 8.68 18.98 -7.17
CA ASP A 430 7.32 19.44 -6.86
C ASP A 430 6.44 18.25 -6.53
N THR A 431 5.82 18.25 -5.34
CA THR A 431 5.13 17.06 -4.84
C THR A 431 3.77 17.41 -4.22
N LEU A 432 2.75 16.61 -4.55
CA LEU A 432 1.43 16.68 -3.94
C LEU A 432 0.94 15.28 -3.58
N ASP A 433 0.41 15.12 -2.36
CA ASP A 433 -0.25 13.89 -1.95
C ASP A 433 -1.64 13.77 -2.60
N ALA A 434 -1.89 12.63 -3.23
CA ALA A 434 -3.15 12.36 -3.94
C ALA A 434 -3.50 10.88 -3.93
N GLY A 435 -4.48 10.47 -3.12
CA GLY A 435 -4.78 9.05 -2.96
C GLY A 435 -6.23 8.71 -2.63
N VAL A 436 -6.45 7.43 -2.34
CA VAL A 436 -7.77 6.84 -2.13
C VAL A 436 -8.23 7.04 -0.69
N PRO A 437 -9.47 7.52 -0.45
CA PRO A 437 -10.07 7.52 0.88
C PRO A 437 -10.34 6.08 1.39
N VAL A 438 -9.86 5.75 2.59
CA VAL A 438 -9.97 4.42 3.21
C VAL A 438 -10.69 4.51 4.55
N LEU A 439 -11.62 3.59 4.80
CA LEU A 439 -12.20 3.33 6.12
C LEU A 439 -11.45 2.20 6.80
N SER A 440 -11.27 2.30 8.11
CA SER A 440 -10.54 1.30 8.92
C SER A 440 -9.10 1.08 8.48
N MET A 441 -8.41 2.14 8.06
CA MET A 441 -6.98 2.13 7.70
C MET A 441 -6.15 1.38 8.74
N HIS A 442 -5.16 0.58 8.31
CA HIS A 442 -4.32 -0.31 9.12
C HIS A 442 -5.05 -1.49 9.78
N ALA A 443 -6.36 -1.67 9.54
CA ALA A 443 -7.06 -2.85 10.06
C ALA A 443 -6.75 -4.10 9.21
N PRO A 444 -6.92 -5.31 9.76
CA PRO A 444 -6.85 -6.55 8.99
C PRO A 444 -7.83 -6.64 7.82
N PHE A 445 -8.86 -5.77 7.81
CA PHE A 445 -9.86 -5.68 6.76
C PHE A 445 -10.31 -4.22 6.61
N GLU A 446 -9.79 -3.56 5.60
CA GLU A 446 -10.03 -2.16 5.26
C GLU A 446 -11.11 -2.06 4.18
N THR A 447 -11.66 -0.86 3.99
CA THR A 447 -12.74 -0.64 3.01
C THR A 447 -12.53 0.63 2.20
N VAL A 448 -12.64 0.53 0.87
CA VAL A 448 -12.52 1.64 -0.09
C VAL A 448 -13.72 1.71 -1.02
N GLY A 449 -14.01 2.88 -1.56
CA GLY A 449 -15.02 3.07 -2.60
C GLY A 449 -14.49 2.67 -3.98
N LYS A 450 -15.24 1.88 -4.76
CA LYS A 450 -14.86 1.50 -6.13
C LYS A 450 -14.64 2.71 -7.02
N LEU A 451 -15.49 3.72 -6.88
CA LEU A 451 -15.38 4.97 -7.61
C LEU A 451 -14.04 5.68 -7.32
N ASP A 452 -13.66 5.74 -6.04
CA ASP A 452 -12.47 6.44 -5.61
C ASP A 452 -11.20 5.74 -6.13
N CYS A 453 -11.17 4.40 -6.11
CA CYS A 453 -10.10 3.60 -6.71
C CYS A 453 -9.93 3.89 -8.21
N TYR A 454 -11.06 3.87 -8.96
CA TYR A 454 -11.05 4.10 -10.40
C TYR A 454 -10.68 5.55 -10.76
N MET A 455 -11.14 6.53 -9.99
CA MET A 455 -10.78 7.93 -10.20
C MET A 455 -9.32 8.22 -9.87
N THR A 456 -8.72 7.53 -8.92
CA THR A 456 -7.29 7.60 -8.64
C THR A 456 -6.47 7.09 -9.83
N TYR A 457 -6.84 5.93 -10.39
CA TYR A 457 -6.24 5.43 -11.62
C TYR A 457 -6.35 6.44 -12.78
N LYS A 458 -7.56 6.99 -13.04
CA LYS A 458 -7.77 8.00 -14.09
C LYS A 458 -6.93 9.26 -13.87
N GLY A 459 -6.86 9.73 -12.62
CA GLY A 459 -6.07 10.91 -12.26
C GLY A 459 -4.59 10.73 -12.51
N ILE A 460 -4.02 9.59 -12.07
CA ILE A 460 -2.60 9.29 -12.31
C ILE A 460 -2.33 9.07 -13.81
N LYS A 461 -3.24 8.41 -14.54
CA LYS A 461 -3.09 8.23 -15.98
C LYS A 461 -3.06 9.58 -16.71
N ALA A 462 -4.02 10.46 -16.41
CA ALA A 462 -4.05 11.81 -16.99
C ALA A 462 -2.77 12.62 -16.64
N PHE A 463 -2.21 12.41 -15.46
CA PHE A 463 -0.96 13.03 -15.04
C PHE A 463 0.23 12.53 -15.87
N TYR A 464 0.35 11.23 -16.11
CA TYR A 464 1.41 10.66 -16.94
C TYR A 464 1.32 11.06 -18.43
N GLU A 465 0.12 11.35 -18.93
CA GLU A 465 -0.12 11.74 -20.33
C GLU A 465 0.24 13.21 -20.65
N LYS A 466 0.55 14.05 -19.64
CA LYS A 466 0.97 15.47 -19.80
C LYS A 466 2.49 15.59 -19.92
#